data_3eb945d45f1348ef8aa32ce732c98eca
#
_entry.id   3eb945d45f1348ef8aa32ce732c98eca
#
_cell.length_a   1.000
_cell.length_b   1.000
_cell.length_c   1.000
_cell.angle_alpha   90.00
_cell.angle_beta   90.00
_cell.angle_gamma   90.00
#
_symmetry.space_group_name_H-M   'P 1'
#
loop_
_entity.id
_entity.type
_entity.pdbx_description
1 polymer ?
#
loop_
_entity_poly.entity_id
_entity_poly.type
_entity_poly.pdbx_seq_one_letter_code
_entity_poly.pdbx_strand_id
1 'polypeptide(L)'
;MTRAGPVDELIAKTRDWRGAMLAKLRKIVHDADPEIAEDVKWKRPSNPLGSAVWSHDGMVCVGIILKERVRLSFSAGSSLPDPKKLFNAQLLGKSRAIDVSQNEKLDEQALKAIVKAAVGHNLAKTRPAKTRARSRSTR
;
A
#
# COMPACT_ATOMS: atom_id res chain seq x y z
N MET A 1 -14.31 -9.07 -18.21
CA MET A 1 -14.48 -9.52 -16.84
C MET A 1 -13.18 -9.91 -16.17
N THR A 2 -12.98 -9.44 -14.99
CA THR A 2 -11.73 -9.67 -14.31
C THR A 2 -11.73 -11.03 -13.65
N ARG A 3 -10.66 -11.77 -13.86
CA ARG A 3 -10.50 -13.05 -13.22
C ARG A 3 -10.18 -12.83 -11.74
N ALA A 4 -10.79 -13.65 -10.88
CA ALA A 4 -10.52 -13.55 -9.45
C ALA A 4 -9.05 -13.88 -9.18
N GLY A 5 -8.37 -13.00 -8.45
CA GLY A 5 -6.98 -13.17 -8.10
C GLY A 5 -6.81 -13.38 -6.60
N PRO A 6 -5.54 -13.44 -6.13
CA PRO A 6 -5.27 -13.69 -4.72
C PRO A 6 -5.88 -12.66 -3.78
N VAL A 7 -5.88 -11.38 -4.16
CA VAL A 7 -6.47 -10.35 -3.31
C VAL A 7 -7.99 -10.46 -3.29
N ASP A 8 -8.60 -10.82 -4.42
CA ASP A 8 -10.05 -11.08 -4.45
C ASP A 8 -10.40 -12.18 -3.46
N GLU A 9 -9.60 -13.22 -3.41
CA GLU A 9 -9.82 -14.33 -2.51
C GLU A 9 -9.65 -13.92 -1.05
N LEU A 10 -8.63 -13.13 -0.76
CA LEU A 10 -8.39 -12.62 0.59
C LEU A 10 -9.60 -11.80 1.06
N ILE A 11 -10.10 -10.91 0.22
CA ILE A 11 -11.27 -10.10 0.53
C ILE A 11 -12.48 -10.98 0.76
N ALA A 12 -12.70 -11.95 -0.12
CA ALA A 12 -13.87 -12.83 -0.02
C ALA A 12 -13.86 -13.67 1.26
N LYS A 13 -12.68 -14.07 1.71
CA LYS A 13 -12.54 -14.89 2.91
C LYS A 13 -12.54 -14.06 4.18
N THR A 14 -12.38 -12.75 4.09
CA THR A 14 -12.48 -11.86 5.24
C THR A 14 -13.92 -11.36 5.32
N ARG A 15 -14.74 -12.05 6.09
CA ARG A 15 -16.19 -11.93 6.00
C ARG A 15 -16.84 -10.78 6.74
N ASP A 16 -16.09 -10.03 7.51
CA ASP A 16 -16.64 -8.90 8.23
C ASP A 16 -16.25 -7.58 7.56
N TRP A 17 -16.48 -6.47 8.27
CA TRP A 17 -16.19 -5.13 7.76
C TRP A 17 -14.75 -4.96 7.26
N ARG A 18 -13.82 -5.77 7.78
CA ARG A 18 -12.41 -5.64 7.38
C ARG A 18 -12.22 -6.03 5.92
N GLY A 19 -12.97 -7.01 5.44
CA GLY A 19 -12.93 -7.38 4.03
C GLY A 19 -13.41 -6.24 3.14
N ALA A 20 -14.52 -5.60 3.52
CA ALA A 20 -15.05 -4.48 2.77
C ALA A 20 -14.08 -3.29 2.81
N MET A 21 -13.44 -3.08 3.95
CA MET A 21 -12.45 -2.01 4.08
C MET A 21 -11.22 -2.27 3.20
N LEU A 22 -10.76 -3.51 3.17
CA LEU A 22 -9.64 -3.88 2.30
C LEU A 22 -9.99 -3.66 0.83
N ALA A 23 -11.23 -4.00 0.45
CA ALA A 23 -11.70 -3.78 -0.91
C ALA A 23 -11.70 -2.28 -1.25
N LYS A 24 -12.09 -1.45 -0.30
CA LYS A 24 -12.08 -0.01 -0.49
C LYS A 24 -10.65 0.52 -0.66
N LEU A 25 -9.74 0.07 0.18
CA LEU A 25 -8.33 0.46 0.08
C LEU A 25 -7.74 0.02 -1.26
N ARG A 26 -8.07 -1.20 -1.68
CA ARG A 26 -7.62 -1.73 -2.97
C ARG A 26 -8.07 -0.83 -4.12
N LYS A 27 -9.32 -0.39 -4.09
CA LYS A 27 -9.84 0.49 -5.12
C LYS A 27 -9.08 1.80 -5.16
N ILE A 28 -8.82 2.38 -3.99
CA ILE A 28 -8.09 3.63 -3.89
C ILE A 28 -6.68 3.48 -4.45
N VAL A 29 -6.01 2.37 -4.11
CA VAL A 29 -4.66 2.09 -4.59
C VAL A 29 -4.63 2.02 -6.12
N HIS A 30 -5.56 1.28 -6.71
CA HIS A 30 -5.59 1.14 -8.17
C HIS A 30 -6.10 2.40 -8.87
N ASP A 31 -6.95 3.17 -8.21
CA ASP A 31 -7.37 4.46 -8.76
C ASP A 31 -6.20 5.44 -8.78
N ALA A 32 -5.33 5.35 -7.78
CA ALA A 32 -4.14 6.22 -7.72
C ALA A 32 -3.16 5.87 -8.85
N ASP A 33 -3.02 4.57 -9.14
CA ASP A 33 -2.11 4.12 -10.20
C ASP A 33 -2.58 2.77 -10.74
N PRO A 34 -3.22 2.76 -11.92
CA PRO A 34 -3.73 1.51 -12.51
C PRO A 34 -2.66 0.48 -12.84
N GLU A 35 -1.40 0.88 -12.90
CA GLU A 35 -0.31 -0.04 -13.23
C GLU A 35 0.25 -0.78 -12.02
N ILE A 36 -0.25 -0.49 -10.85
CA ILE A 36 0.17 -1.19 -9.64
C ILE A 36 -0.23 -2.65 -9.74
N ALA A 37 0.75 -3.54 -9.51
CA ALA A 37 0.51 -4.97 -9.45
C ALA A 37 0.11 -5.37 -8.04
N GLU A 38 -0.66 -6.43 -7.92
CA GLU A 38 -1.07 -6.90 -6.59
C GLU A 38 -0.87 -8.39 -6.45
N ASP A 39 -0.60 -8.83 -5.22
CA ASP A 39 -0.40 -10.22 -4.89
C ASP A 39 -0.72 -10.41 -3.40
N VAL A 40 -0.70 -11.65 -2.95
CA VAL A 40 -0.84 -11.97 -1.53
C VAL A 40 0.42 -12.70 -1.12
N LYS A 41 1.01 -12.25 -0.02
CA LYS A 41 2.26 -12.83 0.48
C LYS A 41 2.17 -13.07 1.98
N TRP A 42 3.15 -13.77 2.48
CA TRP A 42 3.35 -14.00 3.91
C TRP A 42 2.22 -14.77 4.57
N LYS A 43 1.73 -15.79 3.88
CA LYS A 43 0.80 -16.74 4.51
C LYS A 43 1.56 -17.57 5.53
N ARG A 44 1.02 -17.64 6.73
CA ARG A 44 1.63 -18.40 7.82
C ARG A 44 0.54 -18.80 8.81
N PRO A 45 0.82 -19.72 9.74
CA PRO A 45 -0.24 -20.14 10.70
C PRO A 45 -0.90 -19.00 11.45
N SER A 46 -0.14 -17.95 11.79
CA SER A 46 -0.69 -16.80 12.48
C SER A 46 -1.43 -15.84 11.55
N ASN A 47 -1.27 -16.01 10.23
CA ASN A 47 -1.93 -15.20 9.23
C ASN A 47 -2.17 -16.03 7.98
N PRO A 48 -3.09 -17.01 8.07
CA PRO A 48 -3.25 -17.99 6.99
C PRO A 48 -3.71 -17.41 5.66
N LEU A 49 -4.41 -16.29 5.67
CA LEU A 49 -4.85 -15.66 4.43
C LEU A 49 -3.78 -14.78 3.78
N GLY A 50 -2.74 -14.43 4.55
CA GLY A 50 -1.67 -13.58 4.03
C GLY A 50 -2.03 -12.11 4.04
N SER A 51 -1.20 -11.32 3.38
CA SER A 51 -1.38 -9.87 3.29
C SER A 51 -1.39 -9.44 1.83
N ALA A 52 -2.19 -8.43 1.52
CA ALA A 52 -2.24 -7.88 0.17
C ALA A 52 -1.00 -7.01 -0.05
N VAL A 53 -0.28 -7.26 -1.12
CA VAL A 53 0.95 -6.51 -1.44
C VAL A 53 0.75 -5.82 -2.77
N TRP A 54 0.93 -4.51 -2.78
CA TRP A 54 0.82 -3.71 -3.98
C TRP A 54 2.21 -3.17 -4.32
N SER A 55 2.59 -3.31 -5.58
CA SER A 55 3.94 -2.96 -6.02
C SER A 55 3.95 -2.29 -7.39
N HIS A 56 4.94 -1.42 -7.56
CA HIS A 56 5.22 -0.77 -8.83
C HIS A 56 6.68 -0.32 -8.73
N ASP A 57 7.56 -1.07 -9.41
CA ASP A 57 9.02 -0.90 -9.28
C ASP A 57 9.46 -0.99 -7.83
N GLY A 58 8.95 -1.99 -7.14
CA GLY A 58 9.18 -2.21 -5.72
C GLY A 58 7.88 -2.11 -4.95
N MET A 59 7.94 -2.42 -3.68
CA MET A 59 6.75 -2.41 -2.85
C MET A 59 6.23 -0.99 -2.68
N VAL A 60 4.94 -0.80 -2.91
CA VAL A 60 4.26 0.47 -2.68
C VAL A 60 3.64 0.46 -1.29
N CYS A 61 2.76 -0.49 -1.03
CA CYS A 61 2.11 -0.60 0.26
C CYS A 61 1.58 -2.01 0.47
N VAL A 62 1.23 -2.31 1.72
CA VAL A 62 0.74 -3.63 2.13
C VAL A 62 -0.55 -3.46 2.92
N GLY A 63 -1.57 -4.20 2.54
CA GLY A 63 -2.84 -4.24 3.27
C GLY A 63 -2.85 -5.42 4.22
N ILE A 64 -3.02 -5.14 5.50
CA ILE A 64 -2.94 -6.15 6.55
C ILE A 64 -4.24 -6.16 7.33
N ILE A 65 -4.84 -7.33 7.46
CA ILE A 65 -6.06 -7.51 8.26
C ILE A 65 -5.62 -7.75 9.70
N LEU A 66 -5.93 -6.82 10.59
CA LEU A 66 -5.66 -6.96 12.01
C LEU A 66 -6.97 -7.30 12.72
N LYS A 67 -6.88 -7.58 14.01
CA LYS A 67 -8.04 -8.05 14.75
C LYS A 67 -9.20 -7.05 14.73
N GLU A 68 -8.90 -5.77 14.94
CA GLU A 68 -9.95 -4.76 15.04
C GLU A 68 -9.72 -3.57 14.09
N ARG A 69 -8.89 -3.76 13.08
CA ARG A 69 -8.63 -2.70 12.12
C ARG A 69 -7.96 -3.27 10.88
N VAL A 70 -7.92 -2.47 9.84
CA VAL A 70 -7.18 -2.80 8.63
C VAL A 70 -6.03 -1.81 8.52
N ARG A 71 -4.84 -2.33 8.32
CA ARG A 71 -3.63 -1.52 8.24
C ARG A 71 -3.16 -1.42 6.81
N LEU A 72 -2.82 -0.21 6.38
CA LEU A 72 -2.15 0.01 5.11
C LEU A 72 -0.77 0.56 5.43
N SER A 73 0.25 -0.26 5.23
CA SER A 73 1.61 0.13 5.59
C SER A 73 2.42 0.52 4.36
N PHE A 74 3.30 1.51 4.55
CA PHE A 74 4.19 2.00 3.50
C PHE A 74 5.62 1.90 4.01
N SER A 75 6.45 1.11 3.35
CA SER A 75 7.82 0.89 3.79
C SER A 75 8.66 2.18 3.77
N ALA A 76 8.35 3.10 2.87
CA ALA A 76 9.02 4.38 2.80
C ALA A 76 8.20 5.50 3.44
N GLY A 77 7.29 5.16 4.33
CA GLY A 77 6.31 6.10 4.87
C GLY A 77 6.90 7.40 5.41
N SER A 78 8.02 7.30 6.14
CA SER A 78 8.62 8.51 6.72
C SER A 78 9.13 9.49 5.67
N SER A 79 9.31 9.03 4.42
CA SER A 79 9.80 9.88 3.33
C SER A 79 8.66 10.42 2.47
N LEU A 80 7.42 10.05 2.77
CA LEU A 80 6.28 10.45 1.97
C LEU A 80 5.58 11.66 2.58
N PRO A 81 5.08 12.59 1.74
CA PRO A 81 4.34 13.73 2.27
C PRO A 81 2.99 13.27 2.83
N ASP A 82 2.64 13.81 3.97
CA ASP A 82 1.38 13.46 4.63
C ASP A 82 0.77 14.73 5.25
N PRO A 83 0.35 15.69 4.42
CA PRO A 83 -0.16 16.95 4.94
C PRO A 83 -1.44 16.83 5.73
N LYS A 84 -2.22 15.79 5.50
CA LYS A 84 -3.46 15.54 6.24
C LYS A 84 -3.26 14.63 7.43
N LYS A 85 -2.02 14.23 7.68
CA LYS A 85 -1.66 13.39 8.83
C LYS A 85 -2.44 12.09 8.91
N LEU A 86 -2.46 11.37 7.79
CA LEU A 86 -3.13 10.08 7.72
C LEU A 86 -2.34 8.99 8.46
N PHE A 87 -1.01 9.07 8.44
CA PHE A 87 -0.21 8.05 9.12
C PHE A 87 -0.44 8.16 10.62
N ASN A 88 -1.01 7.12 11.20
CA ASN A 88 -1.35 7.07 12.61
C ASN A 88 -0.67 5.91 13.35
N ALA A 89 0.23 5.21 12.67
CA ALA A 89 1.01 4.14 13.29
C ALA A 89 2.44 4.23 12.79
N GLN A 90 3.37 4.22 13.72
CA GLN A 90 4.79 4.20 13.40
C GLN A 90 5.28 2.76 13.51
N LEU A 91 5.93 2.29 12.46
CA LEU A 91 6.49 0.95 12.42
C LEU A 91 8.00 1.06 12.51
N LEU A 92 8.70 -0.07 12.38
CA LEU A 92 10.15 -0.07 12.45
C LEU A 92 10.77 0.73 11.32
N GLY A 93 11.83 1.45 11.64
CA GLY A 93 12.59 2.21 10.66
C GLY A 93 11.77 3.29 10.00
N LYS A 94 11.78 3.30 8.68
CA LYS A 94 11.08 4.31 7.90
C LYS A 94 9.63 3.96 7.61
N SER A 95 9.18 2.79 8.00
CA SER A 95 7.82 2.36 7.73
C SER A 95 6.81 3.14 8.55
N ARG A 96 5.70 3.48 7.91
CA ARG A 96 4.57 4.13 8.58
C ARG A 96 3.29 3.49 8.09
N ALA A 97 2.25 3.55 8.87
CA ALA A 97 0.99 2.92 8.52
C ALA A 97 -0.21 3.78 8.81
N ILE A 98 -1.27 3.50 8.07
CA ILE A 98 -2.58 4.06 8.31
C ILE A 98 -3.44 2.90 8.82
N ASP A 99 -3.86 2.98 10.07
CA ASP A 99 -4.75 1.99 10.66
C ASP A 99 -6.17 2.54 10.60
N VAL A 100 -7.08 1.77 10.00
CA VAL A 100 -8.46 2.18 9.80
C VAL A 100 -9.36 1.29 10.64
N SER A 101 -10.17 1.92 11.48
CA SER A 101 -11.14 1.20 12.33
C SER A 101 -12.50 1.16 11.67
N GLN A 102 -13.38 0.30 12.17
CA GLN A 102 -14.73 0.21 11.65
C GLN A 102 -15.43 1.56 11.77
N ASN A 103 -16.17 1.94 10.75
CA ASN A 103 -16.91 3.20 10.70
C ASN A 103 -16.06 4.47 10.64
N GLU A 104 -14.77 4.30 10.50
CA GLU A 104 -13.89 5.46 10.37
C GLU A 104 -13.97 6.02 8.95
N LYS A 105 -14.08 7.34 8.84
CA LYS A 105 -14.07 7.98 7.54
C LYS A 105 -12.64 8.08 7.03
N LEU A 106 -12.46 7.69 5.79
CA LEU A 106 -11.15 7.70 5.17
C LEU A 106 -11.08 8.86 4.16
N ASP A 107 -10.04 9.68 4.26
CA ASP A 107 -9.81 10.74 3.29
C ASP A 107 -9.20 10.12 2.03
N GLU A 108 -10.06 9.77 1.08
CA GLU A 108 -9.64 9.03 -0.10
C GLU A 108 -8.69 9.82 -0.99
N GLN A 109 -8.91 11.11 -1.12
CA GLN A 109 -8.04 11.93 -1.96
C GLN A 109 -6.65 12.07 -1.36
N ALA A 110 -6.58 12.24 -0.05
CA ALA A 110 -5.29 12.31 0.63
C ALA A 110 -4.55 10.99 0.53
N LEU A 111 -5.28 9.88 0.65
CA LEU A 111 -4.67 8.55 0.53
C LEU A 111 -4.15 8.31 -0.89
N LYS A 112 -4.91 8.69 -1.90
CA LYS A 112 -4.45 8.56 -3.28
C LYS A 112 -3.15 9.34 -3.49
N ALA A 113 -3.04 10.52 -2.90
CA ALA A 113 -1.84 11.32 -3.03
C ALA A 113 -0.63 10.62 -2.40
N ILE A 114 -0.84 9.97 -1.27
CA ILE A 114 0.23 9.21 -0.61
C ILE A 114 0.65 8.02 -1.47
N VAL A 115 -0.31 7.29 -2.04
CA VAL A 115 -0.01 6.16 -2.91
C VAL A 115 0.81 6.62 -4.13
N LYS A 116 0.38 7.71 -4.76
CA LYS A 116 1.11 8.27 -5.90
C LYS A 116 2.54 8.68 -5.51
N ALA A 117 2.69 9.26 -4.33
CA ALA A 117 4.00 9.65 -3.84
C ALA A 117 4.89 8.43 -3.61
N ALA A 118 4.30 7.33 -3.12
CA ALA A 118 5.05 6.09 -2.91
C ALA A 118 5.53 5.51 -4.24
N VAL A 119 4.67 5.52 -5.25
CA VAL A 119 5.05 5.07 -6.59
C VAL A 119 6.19 5.95 -7.12
N GLY A 120 6.05 7.27 -7.00
CA GLY A 120 7.08 8.20 -7.42
C GLY A 120 8.40 7.96 -6.71
N HIS A 121 8.35 7.66 -5.43
CA HIS A 121 9.54 7.34 -4.65
C HIS A 121 10.24 6.10 -5.20
N ASN A 122 9.47 5.06 -5.53
CA ASN A 122 10.03 3.82 -6.10
C ASN A 122 10.64 4.08 -7.48
N LEU A 123 9.94 4.84 -8.31
CA LEU A 123 10.46 5.17 -9.64
C LEU A 123 11.76 5.97 -9.55
N ALA A 124 11.84 6.87 -8.59
CA ALA A 124 13.05 7.65 -8.38
C ALA A 124 14.21 6.78 -7.93
N LYS A 125 13.93 5.67 -7.24
CA LYS A 125 14.98 4.75 -6.80
C LYS A 125 15.43 3.80 -7.89
N THR A 126 14.51 3.31 -8.71
CA THR A 126 14.83 2.27 -9.68
C THR A 126 15.32 2.81 -11.01
N ARG A 127 14.71 3.91 -11.48
CA ARG A 127 15.15 4.61 -12.65
C ARG A 127 16.57 5.11 -12.60
N PRO A 128 16.99 5.37 -11.48
CA PRO A 128 18.17 6.10 -11.20
C PRO A 128 19.48 5.48 -11.43
N ALA A 129 19.55 4.21 -11.60
CA ALA A 129 20.83 3.67 -11.95
C ALA A 129 21.37 4.40 -13.17
N LYS A 130 20.52 4.62 -14.17
CA LYS A 130 20.89 5.35 -15.36
C LYS A 130 20.86 6.86 -15.16
N THR A 131 19.82 7.34 -14.51
CA THR A 131 19.67 8.78 -14.31
C THR A 131 20.77 9.35 -13.45
N ARG A 132 21.15 8.65 -12.41
CA ARG A 132 22.21 9.10 -11.53
C ARG A 132 23.57 9.10 -12.20
N ALA A 133 23.83 8.04 -12.97
CA ALA A 133 25.09 7.97 -13.72
C ALA A 133 25.18 9.11 -14.70
N ARG A 134 24.09 9.43 -15.37
CA ARG A 134 24.05 10.52 -16.31
C ARG A 134 24.26 11.88 -15.62
N SER A 135 23.60 12.05 -14.49
CA SER A 135 23.78 13.27 -13.70
C SER A 135 25.21 13.47 -13.27
N ARG A 136 25.85 12.41 -12.85
CA ARG A 136 27.24 12.49 -12.40
C ARG A 136 28.18 12.81 -13.55
N SER A 137 27.89 12.26 -14.71
CA SER A 137 28.78 12.50 -15.85
C SER A 137 28.65 13.91 -16.39
N THR A 138 27.61 14.64 -16.03
CA THR A 138 27.43 16.01 -16.46
C THR A 138 28.01 17.02 -15.51
N ARG A 139 28.56 16.61 -14.42
CA ARG A 139 29.19 17.53 -13.46
C ARG A 139 30.59 17.89 -13.83
#